data_b899d31d4ab6a503cd343bac8609b56b
#
_entry.id   b899d31d4ab6a503cd343bac8609b56b
#
_cell.length_a   1.000
_cell.length_b   1.000
_cell.length_c   1.000
_cell.angle_alpha   90.00
_cell.angle_beta   90.00
_cell.angle_gamma   90.00
#
_symmetry.space_group_name_H-M   'P 1'
#
loop_
_entity.id
_entity.type
_entity.pdbx_description
1 polymer ?
#
loop_
_entity_poly.entity_id
_entity_poly.type
_entity_poly.pdbx_seq_one_letter_code
_entity_poly.pdbx_strand_id
1 'polypeptide(L)'
;MLTNPLSLAILKEPGLLGVDIVCGDGQPLGGRLNFGGPSFGFLTVRKDYLRQMPGRIVGKTKDREGNNAFCLTLQAREQHIRREKATSNICSNQSLNAIAAAIYLSLIGRDGLKDLALYSLSNTQYLYQRLKEVRGVKIPYSSCIFNEFVWEIEDARRIIEELYRKNIIAGYFLGDKFDQHKNGILSCCTEKKSKEEIDNFVNTLAEALHG
;
A
#
# COMPACT_ATOMS: atom_id res chain seq x y z
N MET A 1 2.85 12.18 5.52
CA MET A 1 3.06 10.73 5.71
C MET A 1 2.58 10.01 4.47
N LEU A 2 3.40 9.13 3.89
CA LEU A 2 2.99 8.16 2.88
C LEU A 2 2.79 6.81 3.57
N THR A 3 1.69 6.11 3.31
CA THR A 3 1.36 4.89 4.06
C THR A 3 0.50 3.91 3.26
N ASN A 4 0.66 2.62 3.58
CA ASN A 4 -0.29 1.59 3.17
C ASN A 4 -1.58 1.72 4.01
N PRO A 5 -2.78 1.81 3.41
CA PRO A 5 -4.02 2.04 4.14
C PRO A 5 -4.36 0.92 5.13
N LEU A 6 -3.98 -0.33 4.87
CA LEU A 6 -4.22 -1.44 5.82
C LEU A 6 -3.46 -1.24 7.14
N SER A 7 -2.26 -0.66 7.11
CA SER A 7 -1.50 -0.41 8.33
C SER A 7 -2.22 0.52 9.30
N LEU A 8 -3.06 1.42 8.78
CA LEU A 8 -3.84 2.36 9.58
C LEU A 8 -4.92 1.67 10.43
N ALA A 9 -5.28 0.43 10.13
CA ALA A 9 -6.23 -0.35 10.94
C ALA A 9 -5.65 -0.81 12.29
N ILE A 10 -4.32 -0.81 12.43
CA ILE A 10 -3.59 -1.26 13.63
C ILE A 10 -2.66 -0.20 14.22
N LEU A 11 -2.42 0.88 13.51
CA LEU A 11 -1.62 2.00 13.99
C LEU A 11 -2.50 3.09 14.62
N LYS A 12 -1.88 3.91 15.47
CA LYS A 12 -2.50 5.14 15.96
C LYS A 12 -2.76 6.10 14.81
N GLU A 13 -3.88 6.81 14.88
CA GLU A 13 -4.26 7.77 13.84
C GLU A 13 -3.14 8.80 13.59
N PRO A 14 -2.70 8.99 12.34
CA PRO A 14 -1.59 9.91 12.03
C PRO A 14 -1.80 11.34 12.52
N GLY A 15 -3.03 11.82 12.51
CA GLY A 15 -3.38 13.16 13.04
C GLY A 15 -3.05 13.33 14.52
N LEU A 16 -3.21 12.28 15.34
CA LEU A 16 -2.83 12.26 16.75
C LEU A 16 -1.31 12.20 16.97
N LEU A 17 -0.57 11.84 15.92
CA LEU A 17 0.90 11.83 15.91
C LEU A 17 1.48 13.14 15.34
N GLY A 18 0.64 14.15 15.08
CA GLY A 18 1.07 15.45 14.55
C GLY A 18 1.28 15.48 13.03
N VAL A 19 0.80 14.47 12.29
CA VAL A 19 0.90 14.43 10.83
C VAL A 19 -0.13 15.36 10.20
N ASP A 20 0.30 16.25 9.33
CA ASP A 20 -0.58 17.22 8.67
C ASP A 20 -1.28 16.66 7.43
N ILE A 21 -0.56 15.84 6.67
CA ILE A 21 -1.03 15.28 5.40
C ILE A 21 -0.69 13.79 5.36
N VAL A 22 -1.69 12.96 5.04
CA VAL A 22 -1.51 11.53 4.80
C VAL A 22 -1.98 11.18 3.40
N CYS A 23 -1.18 10.43 2.66
CA CYS A 23 -1.54 9.95 1.34
C CYS A 23 -1.02 8.52 1.12
N GLY A 24 -1.56 7.87 0.12
CA GLY A 24 -1.15 6.52 -0.26
C GLY A 24 -1.95 5.99 -1.42
N ASP A 25 -1.65 4.76 -1.79
CA ASP A 25 -2.37 4.00 -2.80
C ASP A 25 -3.49 3.19 -2.13
N GLY A 26 -4.69 3.26 -2.69
CA GLY A 26 -5.86 2.56 -2.20
C GLY A 26 -6.01 1.12 -2.72
N GLN A 27 -5.09 0.61 -3.54
CA GLN A 27 -5.15 -0.75 -4.08
C GLN A 27 -5.40 -1.82 -3.01
N PRO A 28 -4.78 -1.80 -1.82
CA PRO A 28 -5.03 -2.79 -0.78
C PRO A 28 -6.47 -2.81 -0.23
N LEU A 29 -7.27 -1.80 -0.53
CA LEU A 29 -8.67 -1.73 -0.14
C LEU A 29 -9.60 -2.41 -1.17
N GLY A 30 -9.33 -3.69 -1.45
CA GLY A 30 -10.14 -4.53 -2.35
C GLY A 30 -9.78 -4.45 -3.83
N GLY A 31 -8.74 -3.70 -4.20
CA GLY A 31 -8.24 -3.65 -5.57
C GLY A 31 -7.48 -4.91 -5.96
N ARG A 32 -7.65 -5.38 -7.19
CA ARG A 32 -6.87 -6.50 -7.74
C ARG A 32 -5.44 -6.04 -8.10
N LEU A 33 -4.52 -6.99 -8.17
CA LEU A 33 -3.20 -6.78 -8.73
C LEU A 33 -3.32 -6.64 -10.26
N ASN A 34 -3.29 -5.43 -10.76
CA ASN A 34 -3.47 -5.14 -12.19
C ASN A 34 -2.12 -4.80 -12.87
N PHE A 35 -1.00 -5.30 -12.34
CA PHE A 35 0.34 -5.07 -12.88
C PHE A 35 0.67 -3.60 -13.16
N GLY A 36 0.30 -2.73 -12.20
CA GLY A 36 0.55 -1.30 -12.28
C GLY A 36 -0.66 -0.42 -12.59
N GLY A 37 -1.87 -0.96 -12.58
CA GLY A 37 -3.09 -0.16 -12.72
C GLY A 37 -4.28 -0.91 -13.27
N PRO A 38 -5.48 -0.32 -13.22
CA PRO A 38 -5.79 0.93 -12.52
C PRO A 38 -5.88 0.76 -11.00
N SER A 39 -5.49 1.79 -10.27
CA SER A 39 -5.66 1.92 -8.83
C SER A 39 -6.27 3.28 -8.49
N PHE A 40 -6.40 3.63 -7.23
CA PHE A 40 -6.80 4.96 -6.81
C PHE A 40 -5.92 5.42 -5.64
N GLY A 41 -5.66 6.72 -5.58
CA GLY A 41 -4.96 7.33 -4.46
C GLY A 41 -5.94 7.82 -3.39
N PHE A 42 -5.50 7.90 -2.16
CA PHE A 42 -6.19 8.64 -1.11
C PHE A 42 -5.32 9.76 -0.58
N LEU A 43 -5.97 10.84 -0.16
CA LEU A 43 -5.34 12.01 0.44
C LEU A 43 -6.21 12.52 1.58
N THR A 44 -5.62 12.66 2.75
CA THR A 44 -6.24 13.31 3.90
C THR A 44 -5.36 14.45 4.41
N VAL A 45 -5.98 15.50 4.89
CA VAL A 45 -5.28 16.68 5.40
C VAL A 45 -5.91 17.17 6.70
N ARG A 46 -5.16 17.89 7.51
CA ARG A 46 -5.71 18.64 8.64
C ARG A 46 -6.67 19.73 8.15
N LYS A 47 -7.63 20.08 8.99
CA LYS A 47 -8.67 21.07 8.66
C LYS A 47 -8.11 22.40 8.16
N ASP A 48 -6.95 22.81 8.67
CA ASP A 48 -6.28 24.05 8.29
C ASP A 48 -5.88 24.11 6.81
N TYR A 49 -5.62 22.94 6.20
CA TYR A 49 -5.25 22.78 4.79
C TYR A 49 -6.43 22.49 3.86
N LEU A 50 -7.66 22.40 4.37
CA LEU A 50 -8.85 22.02 3.59
C LEU A 50 -9.03 22.86 2.33
N ARG A 51 -8.77 24.17 2.40
CA ARG A 51 -8.90 25.08 1.25
C ARG A 51 -7.80 24.92 0.19
N GLN A 52 -6.74 24.21 0.52
CA GLN A 52 -5.61 23.91 -0.36
C GLN A 52 -5.67 22.48 -0.94
N MET A 53 -6.58 21.67 -0.42
CA MET A 53 -6.75 20.28 -0.84
C MET A 53 -7.20 20.23 -2.31
N PRO A 54 -6.53 19.41 -3.17
CA PRO A 54 -6.95 19.24 -4.56
C PRO A 54 -8.26 18.44 -4.67
N GLY A 55 -8.89 18.51 -5.84
CA GLY A 55 -10.08 17.74 -6.17
C GLY A 55 -11.37 18.32 -5.60
N ARG A 56 -12.48 17.69 -5.99
CA ARG A 56 -13.83 18.07 -5.56
C ARG A 56 -14.08 17.61 -4.12
N ILE A 57 -14.71 18.49 -3.34
CA ILE A 57 -15.09 18.18 -1.95
C ILE A 57 -16.61 18.22 -1.85
N VAL A 58 -17.16 17.12 -1.36
CA VAL A 58 -18.61 16.97 -1.14
C VAL A 58 -18.91 17.19 0.33
N GLY A 59 -19.83 18.09 0.61
CA GLY A 59 -20.36 18.35 1.95
C GLY A 59 -21.70 17.65 2.16
N LYS A 60 -21.94 17.18 3.39
CA LYS A 60 -23.24 16.67 3.82
C LYS A 60 -24.07 17.82 4.37
N THR A 61 -25.32 17.94 3.93
CA THR A 61 -26.29 18.95 4.34
C THR A 61 -27.68 18.33 4.53
N LYS A 62 -28.67 19.16 4.76
CA LYS A 62 -30.08 18.77 4.78
C LYS A 62 -30.83 19.43 3.62
N ASP A 63 -31.76 18.69 3.01
CA ASP A 63 -32.72 19.23 2.04
C ASP A 63 -33.85 20.03 2.75
N ARG A 64 -34.81 20.51 2.00
CA ARG A 64 -35.96 21.30 2.53
C ARG A 64 -36.87 20.45 3.42
N GLU A 65 -36.92 19.15 3.22
CA GLU A 65 -37.71 18.20 3.98
C GLU A 65 -36.93 17.64 5.21
N GLY A 66 -35.66 18.05 5.41
CA GLY A 66 -34.83 17.63 6.52
C GLY A 66 -34.07 16.31 6.26
N ASN A 67 -34.13 15.72 5.06
CA ASN A 67 -33.39 14.53 4.71
C ASN A 67 -31.92 14.84 4.47
N ASN A 68 -31.07 13.80 4.57
CA ASN A 68 -29.64 13.96 4.24
C ASN A 68 -29.47 14.23 2.74
N ALA A 69 -28.77 15.30 2.42
CA ALA A 69 -28.39 15.69 1.06
C ALA A 69 -26.88 15.91 0.94
N PHE A 70 -26.36 15.89 -0.26
CA PHE A 70 -24.95 16.11 -0.56
C PHE A 70 -24.81 17.19 -1.62
N CYS A 71 -23.82 18.06 -1.44
CA CYS A 71 -23.52 19.11 -2.41
C CYS A 71 -22.02 19.32 -2.56
N LEU A 72 -21.60 19.84 -3.71
CA LEU A 72 -20.21 20.29 -3.91
C LEU A 72 -19.95 21.53 -3.06
N THR A 73 -18.83 21.53 -2.34
CA THR A 73 -18.41 22.63 -1.48
C THR A 73 -17.07 23.20 -1.91
N LEU A 74 -16.75 24.42 -1.47
CA LEU A 74 -15.47 25.08 -1.74
C LEU A 74 -15.08 25.13 -3.23
N GLN A 75 -16.07 25.21 -4.13
CA GLN A 75 -15.86 25.18 -5.58
C GLN A 75 -15.02 26.35 -6.10
N ALA A 76 -14.98 27.48 -5.39
CA ALA A 76 -14.21 28.66 -5.79
C ALA A 76 -12.69 28.42 -5.95
N ARG A 77 -12.14 27.32 -5.41
CA ARG A 77 -10.74 26.92 -5.57
C ARG A 77 -10.49 26.01 -6.77
N GLU A 78 -11.55 25.56 -7.46
CA GLU A 78 -11.46 24.58 -8.54
C GLU A 78 -11.25 25.22 -9.92
N GLN A 79 -10.74 24.42 -10.84
CA GLN A 79 -10.33 24.84 -12.19
C GLN A 79 -11.47 25.49 -13.01
N HIS A 80 -12.69 24.99 -12.91
CA HIS A 80 -13.82 25.55 -13.66
C HIS A 80 -14.21 26.98 -13.23
N ILE A 81 -13.74 27.45 -12.07
CA ILE A 81 -13.90 28.80 -11.57
C ILE A 81 -12.59 29.59 -11.65
N ARG A 82 -11.52 29.07 -11.10
CA ARG A 82 -10.23 29.78 -11.00
C ARG A 82 -9.35 29.67 -12.24
N ARG A 83 -9.69 28.78 -13.17
CA ARG A 83 -8.92 28.51 -14.40
C ARG A 83 -7.44 28.22 -14.07
N GLU A 84 -6.51 28.96 -14.69
CA GLU A 84 -5.05 28.81 -14.48
C GLU A 84 -4.57 29.05 -13.04
N LYS A 85 -5.38 29.74 -12.23
CA LYS A 85 -5.07 30.03 -10.80
C LYS A 85 -5.59 28.95 -9.84
N ALA A 86 -6.16 27.86 -10.36
CA ALA A 86 -6.64 26.78 -9.52
C ALA A 86 -5.49 26.07 -8.79
N THR A 87 -5.76 25.55 -7.59
CA THR A 87 -4.78 24.80 -6.78
C THR A 87 -4.38 23.50 -7.48
N SER A 88 -5.27 22.89 -8.25
CA SER A 88 -4.98 21.70 -9.05
C SER A 88 -5.82 21.67 -10.33
N ASN A 89 -5.33 20.95 -11.34
CA ASN A 89 -5.97 20.74 -12.63
C ASN A 89 -6.40 19.28 -12.80
N ILE A 90 -7.15 18.74 -11.82
CA ILE A 90 -7.65 17.36 -11.88
C ILE A 90 -8.80 17.31 -12.88
N CYS A 91 -8.61 16.57 -13.97
CA CYS A 91 -9.62 16.35 -15.00
C CYS A 91 -10.36 15.02 -14.80
N SER A 92 -9.63 13.93 -14.67
CA SER A 92 -10.15 12.58 -14.48
C SER A 92 -9.76 12.01 -13.12
N ASN A 93 -10.51 11.02 -12.65
CA ASN A 93 -10.23 10.34 -11.39
C ASN A 93 -10.62 8.86 -11.47
N GLN A 94 -10.33 8.11 -10.41
CA GLN A 94 -10.61 6.69 -10.29
C GLN A 94 -11.87 6.42 -9.44
N SER A 95 -12.97 7.14 -9.71
CA SER A 95 -14.22 7.04 -8.94
C SER A 95 -14.76 5.61 -8.87
N LEU A 96 -14.66 4.84 -9.96
CA LEU A 96 -15.14 3.44 -9.96
C LEU A 96 -14.35 2.57 -8.97
N ASN A 97 -13.02 2.70 -8.94
CA ASN A 97 -12.19 2.00 -7.98
C ASN A 97 -12.46 2.45 -6.54
N ALA A 98 -12.71 3.74 -6.33
CA ALA A 98 -13.09 4.27 -5.01
C ALA A 98 -14.46 3.74 -4.54
N ILE A 99 -15.43 3.57 -5.44
CA ILE A 99 -16.73 2.94 -5.14
C ILE A 99 -16.52 1.46 -4.78
N ALA A 100 -15.72 0.72 -5.54
CA ALA A 100 -15.39 -0.66 -5.26
C ALA A 100 -14.74 -0.81 -3.87
N ALA A 101 -13.81 0.08 -3.52
CA ALA A 101 -13.20 0.11 -2.19
C ALA A 101 -14.20 0.44 -1.08
N ALA A 102 -15.15 1.35 -1.31
CA ALA A 102 -16.20 1.67 -0.34
C ALA A 102 -17.11 0.46 -0.07
N ILE A 103 -17.47 -0.29 -1.11
CA ILE A 103 -18.24 -1.54 -0.99
C ILE A 103 -17.42 -2.59 -0.21
N TYR A 104 -16.15 -2.78 -0.58
CA TYR A 104 -15.25 -3.71 0.11
C TYR A 104 -15.13 -3.39 1.60
N LEU A 105 -14.86 -2.14 1.96
CA LEU A 105 -14.75 -1.68 3.35
C LEU A 105 -16.06 -1.87 4.12
N SER A 106 -17.21 -1.67 3.45
CA SER A 106 -18.53 -1.89 4.06
C SER A 106 -18.80 -3.37 4.36
N LEU A 107 -18.29 -4.27 3.49
CA LEU A 107 -18.45 -5.71 3.66
C LEU A 107 -17.55 -6.27 4.77
N ILE A 108 -16.28 -5.89 4.81
CA ILE A 108 -15.33 -6.43 5.80
C ILE A 108 -15.48 -5.76 7.17
N GLY A 109 -15.97 -4.53 7.21
CA GLY A 109 -16.14 -3.76 8.44
C GLY A 109 -14.81 -3.46 9.16
N ARG A 110 -14.95 -2.90 10.36
CA ARG A 110 -13.81 -2.48 11.19
C ARG A 110 -12.94 -3.66 11.61
N ASP A 111 -13.56 -4.71 12.11
CA ASP A 111 -12.85 -5.85 12.68
C ASP A 111 -12.16 -6.65 11.57
N GLY A 112 -12.84 -6.89 10.44
CA GLY A 112 -12.23 -7.55 9.29
C GLY A 112 -11.04 -6.79 8.71
N LEU A 113 -11.10 -5.44 8.67
CA LEU A 113 -9.96 -4.63 8.24
C LEU A 113 -8.76 -4.78 9.18
N LYS A 114 -9.03 -4.80 10.49
CA LYS A 114 -7.99 -5.03 11.51
C LYS A 114 -7.38 -6.41 11.39
N ASP A 115 -8.19 -7.44 11.19
CA ASP A 115 -7.73 -8.82 11.05
C ASP A 115 -6.85 -8.97 9.80
N LEU A 116 -7.25 -8.40 8.66
CA LEU A 116 -6.43 -8.39 7.44
C LEU A 116 -5.06 -7.74 7.67
N ALA A 117 -5.03 -6.61 8.38
CA ALA A 117 -3.79 -5.93 8.71
C ALA A 117 -2.88 -6.79 9.62
N LEU A 118 -3.46 -7.45 10.63
CA LEU A 118 -2.73 -8.34 11.53
C LEU A 118 -2.21 -9.59 10.81
N TYR A 119 -3.01 -10.20 9.93
CA TYR A 119 -2.57 -11.35 9.11
C TYR A 119 -1.42 -10.96 8.20
N SER A 120 -1.52 -9.81 7.49
CA SER A 120 -0.44 -9.32 6.64
C SER A 120 0.84 -9.08 7.44
N LEU A 121 0.75 -8.45 8.60
CA LEU A 121 1.89 -8.22 9.49
C LEU A 121 2.49 -9.54 9.97
N SER A 122 1.65 -10.48 10.43
CA SER A 122 2.10 -11.79 10.95
C SER A 122 2.83 -12.60 9.87
N ASN A 123 2.27 -12.69 8.67
CA ASN A 123 2.89 -13.40 7.55
C ASN A 123 4.21 -12.77 7.14
N THR A 124 4.27 -11.43 7.12
CA THR A 124 5.51 -10.71 6.81
C THR A 124 6.57 -10.94 7.87
N GLN A 125 6.22 -10.90 9.15
CA GLN A 125 7.13 -11.19 10.24
C GLN A 125 7.63 -12.64 10.19
N TYR A 126 6.75 -13.58 9.84
CA TYR A 126 7.12 -14.97 9.65
C TYR A 126 8.14 -15.13 8.52
N LEU A 127 7.85 -14.57 7.34
CA LEU A 127 8.77 -14.56 6.21
C LEU A 127 10.12 -13.93 6.57
N TYR A 128 10.08 -12.78 7.25
CA TYR A 128 11.27 -12.06 7.70
C TYR A 128 12.17 -12.94 8.59
N GLN A 129 11.59 -13.62 9.57
CA GLN A 129 12.36 -14.50 10.46
C GLN A 129 12.92 -15.71 9.71
N ARG A 130 12.13 -16.33 8.85
CA ARG A 130 12.55 -17.47 8.04
C ARG A 130 13.71 -17.10 7.10
N LEU A 131 13.66 -15.93 6.46
CA LEU A 131 14.75 -15.45 5.60
C LEU A 131 16.04 -15.17 6.37
N LYS A 132 15.95 -14.70 7.61
CA LYS A 132 17.14 -14.50 8.46
C LYS A 132 17.88 -15.80 8.81
N GLU A 133 17.19 -16.95 8.78
CA GLU A 133 17.78 -18.27 9.01
C GLU A 133 18.54 -18.80 7.79
N VAL A 134 18.30 -18.24 6.60
CA VAL A 134 18.95 -18.68 5.36
C VAL A 134 20.37 -18.12 5.30
N ARG A 135 21.35 -18.99 5.21
CA ARG A 135 22.77 -18.61 5.10
C ARG A 135 23.00 -17.78 3.84
N GLY A 136 23.63 -16.62 3.97
CA GLY A 136 23.92 -15.71 2.87
C GLY A 136 22.88 -14.61 2.66
N VAL A 137 21.69 -14.74 3.24
CA VAL A 137 20.70 -13.66 3.25
C VAL A 137 21.08 -12.58 4.26
N LYS A 138 21.00 -11.33 3.85
CA LYS A 138 21.17 -10.15 4.69
C LYS A 138 19.89 -9.32 4.66
N ILE A 139 19.50 -8.77 5.80
CA ILE A 139 18.39 -7.82 5.88
C ILE A 139 18.97 -6.48 6.34
N PRO A 140 19.13 -5.51 5.41
CA PRO A 140 19.90 -4.29 5.67
C PRO A 140 19.20 -3.32 6.63
N TYR A 141 17.89 -3.44 6.81
CA TYR A 141 17.11 -2.53 7.63
C TYR A 141 16.53 -3.23 8.86
N SER A 142 16.75 -2.64 10.03
CA SER A 142 16.21 -3.13 11.32
C SER A 142 14.95 -2.39 11.77
N SER A 143 14.38 -1.51 10.93
CA SER A 143 13.16 -0.76 11.24
C SER A 143 11.93 -1.66 11.31
N CYS A 144 10.85 -1.15 11.91
CA CYS A 144 9.55 -1.83 11.85
C CYS A 144 9.10 -1.99 10.41
N ILE A 145 8.64 -3.18 10.07
CA ILE A 145 8.08 -3.53 8.76
C ILE A 145 6.59 -3.81 8.91
N PHE A 146 5.82 -3.59 7.86
CA PHE A 146 4.41 -3.95 7.81
C PHE A 146 4.20 -5.15 6.86
N ASN A 147 4.23 -4.92 5.55
CA ASN A 147 4.01 -5.96 4.54
C ASN A 147 5.10 -6.02 3.46
N GLU A 148 6.08 -5.14 3.54
CA GLU A 148 7.19 -5.06 2.58
C GLU A 148 8.51 -4.87 3.32
N PHE A 149 9.57 -5.52 2.83
CA PHE A 149 10.93 -5.30 3.31
C PHE A 149 11.97 -5.70 2.25
N VAL A 150 13.15 -5.12 2.40
CA VAL A 150 14.31 -5.43 1.55
C VAL A 150 15.15 -6.51 2.22
N TRP A 151 15.59 -7.47 1.43
CA TRP A 151 16.65 -8.42 1.77
C TRP A 151 17.64 -8.51 0.64
N GLU A 152 18.85 -8.94 0.92
CA GLU A 152 19.97 -8.99 0.00
C GLU A 152 20.60 -10.36 -0.01
N ILE A 153 21.05 -10.80 -1.17
CA ILE A 153 21.77 -12.05 -1.35
C ILE A 153 22.72 -11.93 -2.54
N GLU A 154 23.87 -12.53 -2.45
CA GLU A 154 24.83 -12.59 -3.54
C GLU A 154 24.17 -13.21 -4.79
N ASP A 155 24.51 -12.68 -5.97
CA ASP A 155 23.90 -13.11 -7.24
C ASP A 155 22.36 -13.07 -7.26
N ALA A 156 21.75 -12.09 -6.60
CA ALA A 156 20.30 -11.98 -6.47
C ALA A 156 19.53 -12.15 -7.80
N ARG A 157 20.08 -11.66 -8.91
CA ARG A 157 19.46 -11.81 -10.23
C ARG A 157 19.35 -13.29 -10.65
N ARG A 158 20.43 -14.05 -10.51
CA ARG A 158 20.43 -15.50 -10.79
C ARG A 158 19.42 -16.23 -9.90
N ILE A 159 19.42 -15.91 -8.62
CA ILE A 159 18.49 -16.53 -7.65
C ILE A 159 17.03 -16.23 -8.00
N ILE A 160 16.68 -14.99 -8.37
CA ILE A 160 15.33 -14.64 -8.82
C ILE A 160 14.94 -15.47 -10.06
N GLU A 161 15.82 -15.63 -11.04
CA GLU A 161 15.55 -16.41 -12.25
C GLU A 161 15.33 -17.89 -11.93
N GLU A 162 16.11 -18.47 -11.02
CA GLU A 162 15.94 -19.86 -10.58
C GLU A 162 14.63 -20.08 -9.84
N LEU A 163 14.25 -19.17 -8.94
CA LEU A 163 12.96 -19.20 -8.26
C LEU A 163 11.80 -19.04 -9.24
N TYR A 164 11.96 -18.15 -10.23
CA TYR A 164 10.94 -17.95 -11.27
C TYR A 164 10.71 -19.23 -12.11
N ARG A 165 11.75 -19.99 -12.44
CA ARG A 165 11.63 -21.30 -13.11
C ARG A 165 10.86 -22.33 -12.29
N LYS A 166 10.81 -22.15 -10.96
CA LYS A 166 10.02 -22.96 -10.01
C LYS A 166 8.66 -22.32 -9.70
N ASN A 167 8.19 -21.34 -10.51
CA ASN A 167 6.96 -20.58 -10.36
C ASN A 167 6.88 -19.74 -9.06
N ILE A 168 8.01 -19.29 -8.56
CA ILE A 168 8.09 -18.42 -7.38
C ILE A 168 8.59 -17.03 -7.79
N ILE A 169 7.80 -16.00 -7.51
CA ILE A 169 8.18 -14.60 -7.65
C ILE A 169 8.68 -14.11 -6.29
N ALA A 170 9.99 -14.02 -6.13
CA ALA A 170 10.63 -13.67 -4.87
C ALA A 170 10.40 -12.21 -4.45
N GLY A 171 10.18 -11.32 -5.41
CA GLY A 171 10.01 -9.90 -5.19
C GLY A 171 10.51 -9.07 -6.35
N TYR A 172 10.66 -7.77 -6.13
CA TYR A 172 11.17 -6.82 -7.11
C TYR A 172 12.68 -6.66 -6.95
N PHE A 173 13.44 -6.87 -8.02
CA PHE A 173 14.88 -6.67 -8.02
C PHE A 173 15.24 -5.18 -8.00
N LEU A 174 16.00 -4.75 -7.02
CA LEU A 174 16.36 -3.34 -6.80
C LEU A 174 17.62 -2.92 -7.55
N GLY A 175 18.50 -3.88 -7.89
CA GLY A 175 19.83 -3.61 -8.42
C GLY A 175 19.88 -2.86 -9.75
N ASP A 176 18.78 -2.84 -10.51
CA ASP A 176 18.69 -2.08 -11.76
C ASP A 176 18.43 -0.58 -11.56
N LYS A 177 17.98 -0.18 -10.37
CA LYS A 177 17.54 1.20 -10.12
C LYS A 177 18.22 1.85 -8.91
N PHE A 178 18.81 1.05 -8.02
CA PHE A 178 19.36 1.55 -6.75
C PHE A 178 20.77 0.99 -6.53
N ASP A 179 21.78 1.81 -6.77
CA ASP A 179 23.20 1.42 -6.64
C ASP A 179 23.57 0.90 -5.24
N GLN A 180 22.89 1.40 -4.21
CA GLN A 180 23.08 0.94 -2.82
C GLN A 180 22.49 -0.45 -2.56
N HIS A 181 21.66 -0.98 -3.47
CA HIS A 181 20.99 -2.27 -3.36
C HIS A 181 21.23 -3.17 -4.57
N LYS A 182 22.49 -3.27 -5.02
CA LYS A 182 22.86 -4.06 -6.22
C LYS A 182 22.39 -5.51 -6.16
N ASN A 183 22.28 -6.08 -4.96
CA ASN A 183 21.81 -7.43 -4.69
C ASN A 183 20.50 -7.43 -3.89
N GLY A 184 19.78 -6.31 -3.89
CA GLY A 184 18.56 -6.13 -3.12
C GLY A 184 17.32 -6.68 -3.82
N ILE A 185 16.45 -7.28 -3.04
CA ILE A 185 15.13 -7.76 -3.43
C ILE A 185 14.10 -7.16 -2.48
N LEU A 186 13.12 -6.45 -3.02
CA LEU A 186 11.96 -5.97 -2.26
C LEU A 186 10.86 -7.02 -2.33
N SER A 187 10.58 -7.67 -1.22
CA SER A 187 9.49 -8.65 -1.11
C SER A 187 8.30 -8.07 -0.38
N CYS A 188 7.10 -8.47 -0.85
CA CYS A 188 5.83 -8.16 -0.22
C CYS A 188 5.15 -9.46 0.21
N CYS A 189 4.70 -9.52 1.46
CA CYS A 189 3.92 -10.64 1.99
C CYS A 189 2.64 -10.11 2.63
N THR A 190 1.50 -10.69 2.26
CA THR A 190 0.19 -10.22 2.69
C THR A 190 -0.63 -11.35 3.29
N GLU A 191 -1.86 -11.05 3.70
CA GLU A 191 -2.86 -11.99 4.20
C GLU A 191 -3.16 -13.15 3.23
N LYS A 192 -2.81 -12.98 1.96
CA LYS A 192 -3.06 -14.00 0.91
C LYS A 192 -2.07 -15.15 0.90
N LYS A 193 -0.99 -15.04 1.68
CA LYS A 193 0.03 -16.08 1.73
C LYS A 193 -0.21 -17.02 2.89
N SER A 194 -0.22 -18.33 2.60
CA SER A 194 -0.21 -19.34 3.66
C SER A 194 1.19 -19.55 4.22
N LYS A 195 1.25 -20.14 5.39
CA LYS A 195 2.52 -20.51 6.01
C LYS A 195 3.30 -21.52 5.15
N GLU A 196 2.60 -22.47 4.54
CA GLU A 196 3.16 -23.48 3.65
C GLU A 196 3.78 -22.84 2.40
N GLU A 197 3.13 -21.82 1.81
CA GLU A 197 3.69 -21.09 0.68
C GLU A 197 4.96 -20.33 1.06
N ILE A 198 5.01 -19.73 2.25
CA ILE A 198 6.18 -19.04 2.77
C ILE A 198 7.32 -20.03 3.01
N ASP A 199 7.04 -21.17 3.64
CA ASP A 199 8.03 -22.23 3.89
C ASP A 199 8.55 -22.80 2.57
N ASN A 200 7.68 -23.06 1.60
CA ASN A 200 8.09 -23.52 0.27
C ASN A 200 9.03 -22.52 -0.42
N PHE A 201 8.73 -21.24 -0.36
CA PHE A 201 9.60 -20.19 -0.90
C PHE A 201 10.99 -20.23 -0.25
N VAL A 202 11.06 -20.25 1.09
CA VAL A 202 12.34 -20.21 1.83
C VAL A 202 13.15 -21.49 1.61
N ASN A 203 12.51 -22.65 1.58
CA ASN A 203 13.19 -23.92 1.31
C ASN A 203 13.74 -23.98 -0.12
N THR A 204 12.94 -23.52 -1.09
CA THR A 204 13.36 -23.45 -2.51
C THR A 204 14.51 -22.45 -2.70
N LEU A 205 14.50 -21.33 -1.97
CA LEU A 205 15.61 -20.39 -1.95
C LEU A 205 16.90 -21.05 -1.39
N ALA A 206 16.79 -21.77 -0.29
CA ALA A 206 17.93 -22.46 0.31
C ALA A 206 18.53 -23.51 -0.65
N GLU A 207 17.69 -24.27 -1.38
CA GLU A 207 18.14 -25.20 -2.42
C GLU A 207 18.89 -24.49 -3.56
N ALA A 208 18.36 -23.35 -4.04
CA ALA A 208 18.97 -22.57 -5.12
C ALA A 208 20.34 -21.96 -4.76
N LEU A 209 20.66 -21.88 -3.47
CA LEU A 209 21.94 -21.40 -2.96
C LEU A 209 23.01 -22.51 -2.86
N HIS A 210 22.60 -23.77 -2.84
CA HIS A 210 23.50 -24.93 -2.68
C HIS A 210 23.71 -25.71 -3.98
N GLY A 211 22.96 -25.39 -5.04
CA GLY A 211 23.12 -25.95 -6.38
C GLY A 211 23.96 -25.06 -7.26
#